data_d8b015f6b26c7cd5a0f273aaf0f15fad
#
_entry.id   d8b015f6b26c7cd5a0f273aaf0f15fad
#
_cell.length_a   1.000
_cell.length_b   1.000
_cell.length_c   1.000
_cell.angle_alpha   90.00
_cell.angle_beta   90.00
_cell.angle_gamma   90.00
#
_symmetry.space_group_name_H-M   'P 1'
#
loop_
_entity.id
_entity.type
_entity.pdbx_description
1 polymer ?
#
loop_
_entity_poly.entity_id
_entity_poly.type
_entity_poly.pdbx_seq_one_letter_code
_entity_poly.pdbx_strand_id
1 'polypeptide(L)'
;ERFSHVVLVFPLYADGIPVTLLNFFKTLEEYPPENKPVISVLINCGFLEYQQNDIAVEMVRLFCRENHYPFGSVLKIGSGEAILDTPFRFLVSGSIRKFSRSIMAQKYRTFHVSMPLTKKLFVKASTSYWTEYGRKNGITVEQMQAMEIEG
;
A
#
# COMPACT_ATOMS: atom_id res chain seq x y z
N GLU A 1 16.81 8.97 -21.75
CA GLU A 1 16.15 8.20 -20.67
C GLU A 1 17.11 8.01 -19.50
N ARG A 2 16.68 8.45 -18.33
CA ARG A 2 17.58 8.60 -17.18
C ARG A 2 17.51 7.45 -16.18
N PHE A 3 16.45 6.63 -16.24
CA PHE A 3 16.16 5.64 -15.20
C PHE A 3 15.77 4.28 -15.79
N SER A 4 16.45 3.24 -15.36
CA SER A 4 16.15 1.84 -15.71
C SER A 4 15.12 1.19 -14.77
N HIS A 5 14.73 1.88 -13.69
CA HIS A 5 13.86 1.35 -12.65
C HIS A 5 12.90 2.42 -12.12
N VAL A 6 11.65 2.06 -11.93
CA VAL A 6 10.61 2.88 -11.30
C VAL A 6 10.02 2.11 -10.13
N VAL A 7 9.88 2.77 -9.00
CA VAL A 7 9.17 2.23 -7.84
C VAL A 7 7.89 3.02 -7.67
N LEU A 8 6.75 2.35 -7.85
CA LEU A 8 5.43 2.91 -7.56
C LEU A 8 5.17 2.75 -6.07
N VAL A 9 4.92 3.87 -5.39
CA VAL A 9 4.62 3.91 -3.95
C VAL A 9 3.24 4.55 -3.77
N PHE A 10 2.28 3.79 -3.28
CA PHE A 10 0.90 4.27 -3.14
C PHE A 10 0.12 3.48 -2.08
N PRO A 11 -0.92 4.07 -1.47
CA PRO A 11 -1.85 3.35 -0.61
C PRO A 11 -2.89 2.59 -1.45
N LEU A 12 -3.43 1.50 -0.89
CA LEU A 12 -4.65 0.89 -1.39
C LEU A 12 -5.80 1.90 -1.30
N TYR A 13 -6.52 2.11 -2.38
CA TYR A 13 -7.64 3.04 -2.42
C TYR A 13 -8.86 2.39 -3.07
N ALA A 14 -9.96 2.29 -2.31
CA ALA A 14 -11.19 1.62 -2.76
C ALA A 14 -10.90 0.24 -3.42
N ASP A 15 -10.13 -0.60 -2.74
CA ASP A 15 -9.71 -1.93 -3.16
C ASP A 15 -8.91 -1.99 -4.48
N GLY A 16 -8.39 -0.86 -4.95
CA GLY A 16 -7.64 -0.76 -6.20
C GLY A 16 -6.48 0.25 -6.15
N ILE A 17 -6.05 0.68 -7.33
CA ILE A 17 -5.02 1.71 -7.48
C ILE A 17 -5.65 3.11 -7.47
N PRO A 18 -4.94 4.14 -6.95
CA PRO A 18 -5.42 5.52 -7.00
C PRO A 18 -5.63 6.02 -8.44
N VAL A 19 -6.64 6.88 -8.64
CA VAL A 19 -6.95 7.47 -9.96
C VAL A 19 -5.75 8.17 -10.59
N THR A 20 -4.94 8.85 -9.80
CA THR A 20 -3.70 9.50 -10.28
C THR A 20 -2.72 8.51 -10.89
N LEU A 21 -2.59 7.30 -10.28
CA LEU A 21 -1.74 6.24 -10.81
C LEU A 21 -2.35 5.62 -12.08
N LEU A 22 -3.68 5.47 -12.13
CA LEU A 22 -4.39 5.03 -13.33
C LEU A 22 -4.18 5.99 -14.50
N ASN A 23 -4.27 7.30 -14.25
CA ASN A 23 -4.00 8.32 -15.28
C ASN A 23 -2.54 8.30 -15.74
N PHE A 24 -1.60 8.05 -14.82
CA PHE A 24 -0.20 7.85 -15.17
C PHE A 24 -0.01 6.63 -16.10
N PHE A 25 -0.68 5.53 -15.84
CA PHE A 25 -0.65 4.36 -16.73
C PHE A 25 -1.21 4.64 -18.11
N LYS A 26 -2.33 5.36 -18.21
CA LYS A 26 -2.88 5.81 -19.50
C LYS A 26 -1.87 6.66 -20.29
N THR A 27 -1.16 7.55 -19.60
CA THR A 27 -0.10 8.35 -20.24
C THR A 27 1.05 7.48 -20.73
N LEU A 28 1.45 6.45 -19.97
CA LEU A 28 2.50 5.51 -20.41
C LEU A 28 2.07 4.61 -21.56
N GLU A 29 0.76 4.33 -21.70
CA GLU A 29 0.22 3.62 -22.87
C GLU A 29 0.23 4.50 -24.11
N GLU A 30 -0.16 5.77 -23.97
CA GLU A 30 -0.25 6.73 -25.07
C GLU A 30 1.15 7.21 -25.52
N TYR A 31 2.07 7.40 -24.56
CA TYR A 31 3.43 7.88 -24.81
C TYR A 31 4.48 6.96 -24.16
N PRO A 32 4.64 5.74 -24.68
CA PRO A 32 5.58 4.79 -24.08
C PRO A 32 7.02 5.25 -24.24
N PRO A 33 7.87 5.11 -23.20
CA PRO A 33 9.30 5.37 -23.35
C PRO A 33 9.95 4.35 -24.27
N GLU A 34 11.00 4.77 -24.99
CA GLU A 34 11.78 3.91 -25.88
C GLU A 34 12.34 2.69 -25.14
N ASN A 35 12.95 2.93 -23.96
CA ASN A 35 13.42 1.87 -23.07
C ASN A 35 12.52 1.78 -21.85
N LYS A 36 11.77 0.70 -21.73
CA LYS A 36 10.80 0.49 -20.66
C LYS A 36 11.49 0.13 -19.35
N PRO A 37 11.37 0.94 -18.29
CA PRO A 37 11.98 0.65 -17.00
C PRO A 37 11.29 -0.55 -16.33
N VAL A 38 12.02 -1.21 -15.42
CA VAL A 38 11.43 -2.22 -14.52
C VAL A 38 10.53 -1.50 -13.53
N ILE A 39 9.29 -1.98 -13.38
CA ILE A 39 8.31 -1.42 -12.45
C ILE A 39 8.21 -2.29 -11.20
N SER A 40 8.59 -1.74 -10.05
CA SER A 40 8.41 -2.35 -8.72
C SER A 40 7.31 -1.63 -7.95
N VAL A 41 6.70 -2.31 -6.99
CA VAL A 41 5.55 -1.80 -6.24
C VAL A 41 5.81 -1.85 -4.74
N LEU A 42 5.58 -0.72 -4.05
CA LEU A 42 5.42 -0.64 -2.61
C LEU A 42 4.00 -0.13 -2.34
N ILE A 43 3.18 -0.95 -1.70
CA ILE A 43 1.78 -0.64 -1.43
C ILE A 43 1.46 -0.89 0.03
N ASN A 44 0.61 -0.06 0.62
CA ASN A 44 0.10 -0.24 1.97
C ASN A 44 -1.42 -0.14 2.05
N CYS A 45 -2.00 -0.81 3.03
CA CYS A 45 -3.40 -0.69 3.41
C CYS A 45 -3.56 -0.56 4.92
N GLY A 46 -4.69 -0.02 5.38
CA GLY A 46 -5.02 0.11 6.80
C GLY A 46 -5.44 -1.22 7.46
N PHE A 47 -5.73 -2.26 6.68
CA PHE A 47 -6.13 -3.57 7.19
C PHE A 47 -4.94 -4.33 7.78
N LEU A 48 -5.22 -5.21 8.76
CA LEU A 48 -4.20 -6.11 9.30
C LEU A 48 -3.70 -7.08 8.22
N GLU A 49 -4.62 -7.52 7.37
CA GLU A 49 -4.38 -8.46 6.29
C GLU A 49 -3.71 -7.76 5.08
N TYR A 50 -2.39 -7.93 4.92
CA TYR A 50 -1.65 -7.36 3.79
C TYR A 50 -2.15 -7.87 2.42
N GLN A 51 -2.88 -8.97 2.39
CA GLN A 51 -3.48 -9.58 1.18
C GLN A 51 -4.54 -8.66 0.54
N GLN A 52 -5.10 -7.71 1.28
CA GLN A 52 -6.00 -6.70 0.73
C GLN A 52 -5.36 -5.90 -0.42
N ASN A 53 -4.01 -5.84 -0.43
CA ASN A 53 -3.27 -5.19 -1.51
C ASN A 53 -3.17 -6.02 -2.81
N ASP A 54 -3.61 -7.29 -2.82
CA ASP A 54 -3.31 -8.22 -3.91
C ASP A 54 -3.94 -7.78 -5.24
N ILE A 55 -5.19 -7.34 -5.22
CA ILE A 55 -5.89 -6.88 -6.43
C ILE A 55 -5.17 -5.68 -7.05
N ALA A 56 -4.80 -4.68 -6.25
CA ALA A 56 -4.09 -3.51 -6.76
C ALA A 56 -2.72 -3.88 -7.34
N VAL A 57 -2.00 -4.82 -6.73
CA VAL A 57 -0.72 -5.34 -7.28
C VAL A 57 -0.95 -6.06 -8.61
N GLU A 58 -2.00 -6.87 -8.73
CA GLU A 58 -2.32 -7.57 -9.99
C GLU A 58 -2.77 -6.61 -11.08
N MET A 59 -3.44 -5.49 -10.76
CA MET A 59 -3.73 -4.42 -11.73
C MET A 59 -2.44 -3.84 -12.32
N VAL A 60 -1.43 -3.56 -11.48
CA VAL A 60 -0.12 -3.08 -11.96
C VAL A 60 0.59 -4.16 -12.78
N ARG A 61 0.53 -5.43 -12.33
CA ARG A 61 1.13 -6.55 -13.06
C ARG A 61 0.49 -6.74 -14.44
N LEU A 62 -0.84 -6.63 -14.52
CA LEU A 62 -1.59 -6.69 -15.77
C LEU A 62 -1.15 -5.56 -16.71
N PHE A 63 -1.11 -4.32 -16.22
CA PHE A 63 -0.60 -3.19 -16.99
C PHE A 63 0.80 -3.47 -17.55
N CYS A 64 1.73 -3.94 -16.71
CA CYS A 64 3.09 -4.26 -17.12
C CYS A 64 3.12 -5.33 -18.22
N ARG A 65 2.31 -6.38 -18.09
CA ARG A 65 2.24 -7.46 -19.06
C ARG A 65 1.70 -6.98 -20.41
N GLU A 66 0.56 -6.28 -20.42
CA GLU A 66 -0.09 -5.81 -21.64
C GLU A 66 0.76 -4.75 -22.37
N ASN A 67 1.50 -3.96 -21.62
CA ASN A 67 2.35 -2.90 -22.17
C ASN A 67 3.84 -3.26 -22.24
N HIS A 68 4.20 -4.53 -22.04
CA HIS A 68 5.59 -5.05 -22.13
C HIS A 68 6.60 -4.33 -21.24
N TYR A 69 6.20 -3.88 -20.03
CA TYR A 69 7.11 -3.41 -19.00
C TYR A 69 7.63 -4.59 -18.17
N PRO A 70 8.93 -4.68 -17.88
CA PRO A 70 9.43 -5.66 -16.93
C PRO A 70 8.84 -5.40 -15.54
N PHE A 71 8.28 -6.44 -14.91
CA PHE A 71 7.72 -6.34 -13.56
C PHE A 71 8.77 -6.75 -12.52
N GLY A 72 8.99 -5.90 -11.52
CA GLY A 72 10.04 -6.05 -10.52
C GLY A 72 9.54 -6.61 -9.18
N SER A 73 10.13 -6.10 -8.10
CA SER A 73 9.79 -6.52 -6.74
C SER A 73 8.52 -5.87 -6.23
N VAL A 74 7.86 -6.56 -5.28
CA VAL A 74 6.66 -6.08 -4.59
C VAL A 74 6.91 -6.07 -3.08
N LEU A 75 6.48 -4.99 -2.39
CA LEU A 75 6.35 -4.95 -0.93
C LEU A 75 4.91 -4.56 -0.58
N LYS A 76 4.20 -5.46 0.10
CA LYS A 76 2.84 -5.24 0.63
C LYS A 76 2.92 -4.98 2.13
N ILE A 77 2.39 -3.85 2.58
CA ILE A 77 2.35 -3.46 3.99
C ILE A 77 0.90 -3.47 4.45
N GLY A 78 0.59 -4.30 5.42
CA GLY A 78 -0.67 -4.26 6.16
C GLY A 78 -0.53 -3.41 7.43
N SER A 79 -1.64 -2.98 8.02
CA SER A 79 -1.68 -2.06 9.18
C SER A 79 -0.94 -0.74 8.92
N GLY A 80 -0.90 -0.26 7.68
CA GLY A 80 0.05 0.71 7.14
C GLY A 80 0.32 1.92 8.03
N GLU A 81 -0.70 2.70 8.36
CA GLU A 81 -0.54 3.86 9.24
C GLU A 81 -0.21 3.45 10.67
N ALA A 82 -1.02 2.56 11.24
CA ALA A 82 -0.92 2.18 12.64
C ALA A 82 0.43 1.52 13.01
N ILE A 83 1.04 0.72 12.12
CA ILE A 83 2.31 0.04 12.41
C ILE A 83 3.46 1.03 12.62
N LEU A 84 3.41 2.20 11.97
CA LEU A 84 4.46 3.22 12.05
C LEU A 84 4.46 3.95 13.40
N ASP A 85 3.29 4.08 14.03
CA ASP A 85 3.09 4.73 15.33
C ASP A 85 3.33 3.78 16.51
N THR A 86 3.79 2.56 16.23
CA THR A 86 4.07 1.53 17.24
C THR A 86 5.55 1.14 17.26
N PRO A 87 6.01 0.44 18.31
CA PRO A 87 7.35 -0.16 18.32
C PRO A 87 7.63 -1.07 17.12
N PHE A 88 6.60 -1.59 16.45
CA PHE A 88 6.74 -2.50 15.30
C PHE A 88 7.23 -1.85 13.99
N ARG A 89 7.38 -0.51 13.97
CA ARG A 89 7.93 0.21 12.80
C ARG A 89 9.27 -0.35 12.28
N PHE A 90 10.08 -1.00 13.14
CA PHE A 90 11.33 -1.63 12.71
C PHE A 90 11.12 -2.78 11.71
N LEU A 91 9.96 -3.47 11.77
CA LEU A 91 9.60 -4.53 10.82
C LEU A 91 9.42 -3.96 9.42
N VAL A 92 8.78 -2.78 9.33
CA VAL A 92 8.62 -2.06 8.05
C VAL A 92 9.97 -1.65 7.50
N SER A 93 10.83 -1.04 8.32
CA SER A 93 12.19 -0.65 7.92
C SER A 93 13.03 -1.85 7.45
N GLY A 94 12.90 -3.00 8.13
CA GLY A 94 13.55 -4.26 7.73
C GLY A 94 13.05 -4.77 6.38
N SER A 95 11.75 -4.68 6.13
CA SER A 95 11.11 -5.11 4.88
C SER A 95 11.47 -4.18 3.72
N ILE A 96 11.51 -2.87 3.93
CA ILE A 96 11.97 -1.89 2.92
C ILE A 96 13.43 -2.18 2.53
N ARG A 97 14.32 -2.48 3.49
CA ARG A 97 15.71 -2.85 3.17
C ARG A 97 15.80 -4.11 2.31
N LYS A 98 15.00 -5.15 2.62
CA LYS A 98 14.97 -6.38 1.81
C LYS A 98 14.44 -6.09 0.40
N PHE A 99 13.39 -5.30 0.28
CA PHE A 99 12.81 -4.85 -0.98
C PHE A 99 13.84 -4.08 -1.82
N SER A 100 14.49 -3.06 -1.26
CA SER A 100 15.53 -2.28 -1.94
C SER A 100 16.71 -3.15 -2.40
N ARG A 101 17.19 -4.06 -1.54
CA ARG A 101 18.26 -4.99 -1.91
C ARG A 101 17.87 -5.91 -3.07
N SER A 102 16.60 -6.37 -3.12
CA SER A 102 16.13 -7.21 -4.23
C SER A 102 16.10 -6.47 -5.55
N ILE A 103 15.75 -5.18 -5.53
CA ILE A 103 15.79 -4.30 -6.71
C ILE A 103 17.24 -4.11 -7.17
N MET A 104 18.12 -3.69 -6.27
CA MET A 104 19.54 -3.45 -6.61
C MET A 104 20.26 -4.72 -7.12
N ALA A 105 19.90 -5.88 -6.57
CA ALA A 105 20.45 -7.16 -7.01
C ALA A 105 19.75 -7.74 -8.26
N GLN A 106 18.71 -7.07 -8.78
CA GLN A 106 17.85 -7.55 -9.87
C GLN A 106 17.27 -8.95 -9.61
N LYS A 107 17.07 -9.30 -8.31
CA LYS A 107 16.48 -10.57 -7.85
C LYS A 107 15.07 -10.29 -7.31
N TYR A 108 14.14 -10.11 -8.22
CA TYR A 108 12.78 -9.64 -7.92
C TYR A 108 11.99 -10.65 -7.11
N ARG A 109 11.34 -10.16 -6.04
CA ARG A 109 10.58 -10.97 -5.09
C ARG A 109 9.40 -10.19 -4.52
N THR A 110 8.41 -10.91 -4.02
CA THR A 110 7.32 -10.35 -3.23
C THR A 110 7.64 -10.46 -1.74
N PHE A 111 7.55 -9.34 -1.04
CA PHE A 111 7.68 -9.21 0.40
C PHE A 111 6.36 -8.73 1.00
N HIS A 112 6.16 -9.02 2.27
CA HIS A 112 5.03 -8.50 3.03
C HIS A 112 5.42 -8.25 4.47
N VAL A 113 4.69 -7.35 5.11
CA VAL A 113 4.80 -7.04 6.53
C VAL A 113 3.46 -6.53 7.05
N SER A 114 3.12 -6.89 8.27
CA SER A 114 1.96 -6.39 8.98
C SER A 114 2.25 -6.37 10.48
N MET A 115 1.39 -5.74 11.28
CA MET A 115 1.48 -5.82 12.73
C MET A 115 1.36 -7.27 13.20
N PRO A 116 2.26 -7.73 14.11
CA PRO A 116 2.20 -9.09 14.65
C PRO A 116 1.13 -9.19 15.77
N LEU A 117 -0.10 -8.83 15.44
CA LEU A 117 -1.26 -8.87 16.35
C LEU A 117 -2.30 -9.86 15.84
N THR A 118 -3.04 -10.45 16.79
CA THR A 118 -4.26 -11.17 16.42
C THR A 118 -5.33 -10.17 15.95
N LYS A 119 -6.24 -10.59 15.07
CA LYS A 119 -7.35 -9.77 14.59
C LYS A 119 -8.15 -9.14 15.76
N LYS A 120 -8.42 -9.93 16.81
CA LYS A 120 -9.14 -9.44 18.00
C LYS A 120 -8.42 -8.29 18.71
N LEU A 121 -7.11 -8.39 18.87
CA LEU A 121 -6.30 -7.33 19.49
C LEU A 121 -6.19 -6.10 18.59
N PHE A 122 -6.04 -6.30 17.30
CA PHE A 122 -5.99 -5.20 16.34
C PHE A 122 -7.31 -4.42 16.32
N VAL A 123 -8.45 -5.10 16.23
CA VAL A 123 -9.78 -4.45 16.27
C VAL A 123 -9.99 -3.71 17.59
N LYS A 124 -9.62 -4.31 18.74
CA LYS A 124 -9.74 -3.66 20.03
C LYS A 124 -8.90 -2.36 20.10
N ALA A 125 -7.65 -2.42 19.63
CA ALA A 125 -6.75 -1.25 19.60
C ALA A 125 -7.28 -0.16 18.65
N SER A 126 -7.78 -0.55 17.48
CA SER A 126 -8.40 0.36 16.51
C SER A 126 -9.64 1.04 17.08
N THR A 127 -10.53 0.29 17.73
CA THR A 127 -11.72 0.87 18.39
C THR A 127 -11.33 1.90 19.44
N SER A 128 -10.35 1.59 20.29
CA SER A 128 -9.85 2.52 21.31
C SER A 128 -9.25 3.78 20.67
N TYR A 129 -8.48 3.63 19.61
CA TYR A 129 -7.88 4.75 18.88
C TYR A 129 -8.96 5.68 18.30
N TRP A 130 -9.92 5.14 17.56
CA TRP A 130 -10.97 5.94 16.93
C TRP A 130 -11.91 6.60 17.94
N THR A 131 -12.23 5.91 19.04
CA THR A 131 -13.01 6.49 20.14
C THR A 131 -12.29 7.68 20.77
N GLU A 132 -11.00 7.55 21.04
CA GLU A 132 -10.20 8.65 21.59
C GLU A 132 -10.04 9.80 20.59
N TYR A 133 -9.86 9.49 19.31
CA TYR A 133 -9.77 10.49 18.25
C TYR A 133 -11.10 11.28 18.11
N GLY A 134 -12.24 10.59 18.11
CA GLY A 134 -13.56 11.22 18.10
C GLY A 134 -13.75 12.14 19.30
N ARG A 135 -13.42 11.66 20.51
CA ARG A 135 -13.52 12.44 21.74
C ARG A 135 -12.70 13.72 21.70
N LYS A 136 -11.45 13.65 21.16
CA LYS A 136 -10.60 14.84 20.98
C LYS A 136 -11.19 15.87 20.01
N ASN A 137 -12.02 15.42 19.08
CA ASN A 137 -12.72 16.28 18.11
C ASN A 137 -14.16 16.63 18.54
N GLY A 138 -14.54 16.38 19.80
CA GLY A 138 -15.84 16.72 20.34
C GLY A 138 -16.99 15.80 19.89
N ILE A 139 -16.66 14.62 19.33
CA ILE A 139 -17.64 13.64 18.84
C ILE A 139 -17.84 12.55 19.92
N THR A 140 -19.09 12.29 20.29
CA THR A 140 -19.42 11.24 21.26
C THR A 140 -19.42 9.85 20.63
N VAL A 141 -19.37 8.80 21.46
CA VAL A 141 -19.43 7.40 20.98
C VAL A 141 -20.77 7.13 20.29
N GLU A 142 -21.87 7.68 20.82
CA GLU A 142 -23.20 7.56 20.25
C GLU A 142 -23.27 8.19 18.85
N GLN A 143 -22.68 9.37 18.67
CA GLN A 143 -22.58 10.04 17.36
C GLN A 143 -21.71 9.23 16.38
N MET A 144 -20.59 8.65 16.84
CA MET A 144 -19.77 7.78 16.00
C MET A 144 -20.47 6.48 15.57
N GLN A 145 -21.46 6.03 16.34
CA GLN A 145 -22.26 4.83 16.04
C GLN A 145 -23.53 5.16 15.25
N ALA A 146 -23.92 6.42 15.18
CA ALA A 146 -25.04 6.84 14.36
C ALA A 146 -24.68 6.68 12.87
N MET A 147 -25.61 6.09 12.11
CA MET A 147 -25.48 5.96 10.66
C MET A 147 -26.00 7.19 9.91
N GLU A 148 -26.37 8.25 10.64
CA GLU A 148 -26.84 9.49 10.04
C GLU A 148 -25.64 10.26 9.48
N ILE A 149 -25.61 10.39 8.17
CA ILE A 149 -24.72 11.31 7.48
C ILE A 149 -25.44 12.66 7.47
N GLU A 150 -24.88 13.65 8.16
CA GLU A 150 -25.39 15.01 8.06
C GLU A 150 -25.44 15.44 6.58
N GLY A 151 -26.65 15.77 6.11
CA GLY A 151 -26.91 16.22 4.75
C GLY A 151 -26.48 17.64 4.51
#